data_da0fd84bc94001ccebe35d1067975702
#
_entry.id   da0fd84bc94001ccebe35d1067975702
#
_cell.length_a   1.000
_cell.length_b   1.000
_cell.length_c   1.000
_cell.angle_alpha   90.00
_cell.angle_beta   90.00
_cell.angle_gamma   90.00
#
_symmetry.space_group_name_H-M   'P 1'
#
loop_
_entity.id
_entity.type
_entity.pdbx_description
1 polymer ?
#
loop_
_entity_poly.entity_id
_entity_poly.type
_entity_poly.pdbx_seq_one_letter_code
_entity_poly.pdbx_strand_id
1 'polypeptide(L)'
;MLQIFALRLFFYVPIWLLKIVFYKKRKILRGHQFDAQAAALLFITPKTDLSVLADNEIPNTRNSINKNRKKTKLSLMPSREVKKIDHVLPNHKLLLREYQPVNLDKKRAVLYFHGGGYVLSSVDTHDDMVSYMSDSVGVKFYSLDYRLSPENKYPDSLDDALEAYAWLIKQGFSPKEISVCGDSAGAHLAASLVHDLSNRDEILPASQFLIYPMCDPSCSSKSYELLS
;
A
#
# COMPACT_ATOMS: atom_id res chain seq x y z
N MET A 1 -9.86 22.29 -0.63
CA MET A 1 -10.07 22.53 0.81
C MET A 1 -11.44 22.03 1.28
N LEU A 2 -12.54 22.44 0.67
CA LEU A 2 -13.91 22.07 1.08
C LEU A 2 -14.16 20.54 1.09
N GLN A 3 -13.71 19.81 0.05
CA GLN A 3 -13.88 18.37 -0.06
C GLN A 3 -13.12 17.58 1.04
N ILE A 4 -11.96 18.07 1.44
CA ILE A 4 -11.14 17.46 2.51
C ILE A 4 -11.81 17.67 3.86
N PHE A 5 -12.33 18.87 4.09
CA PHE A 5 -13.06 19.18 5.30
C PHE A 5 -14.34 18.34 5.40
N ALA A 6 -15.07 18.19 4.29
CA ALA A 6 -16.25 17.35 4.20
C ALA A 6 -15.91 15.85 4.46
N LEU A 7 -14.78 15.36 3.93
CA LEU A 7 -14.35 13.98 4.17
C LEU A 7 -13.95 13.75 5.64
N ARG A 8 -13.30 14.73 6.28
CA ARG A 8 -13.00 14.66 7.71
C ARG A 8 -14.27 14.68 8.56
N LEU A 9 -15.20 15.59 8.26
CA LEU A 9 -16.51 15.64 8.93
C LEU A 9 -17.27 14.32 8.78
N PHE A 10 -17.13 13.66 7.64
CA PHE A 10 -17.77 12.36 7.39
C PHE A 10 -17.38 11.30 8.43
N PHE A 11 -16.12 11.26 8.89
CA PHE A 11 -15.69 10.31 9.91
C PHE A 11 -16.21 10.62 11.32
N TYR A 12 -16.74 11.84 11.54
CA TYR A 12 -17.43 12.21 12.78
C TYR A 12 -18.93 11.94 12.72
N VAL A 13 -19.48 11.54 11.56
CA VAL A 13 -20.90 11.19 11.45
C VAL A 13 -21.16 9.93 12.26
N PRO A 14 -22.12 9.94 13.19
CA PRO A 14 -22.44 8.76 13.98
C PRO A 14 -22.79 7.55 13.11
N ILE A 15 -22.22 6.39 13.43
CA ILE A 15 -22.42 5.15 12.64
C ILE A 15 -23.90 4.79 12.49
N TRP A 16 -24.72 5.06 13.50
CA TRP A 16 -26.17 4.79 13.43
C TRP A 16 -26.85 5.58 12.32
N LEU A 17 -26.44 6.85 12.11
CA LEU A 17 -26.99 7.68 11.04
C LEU A 17 -26.55 7.15 9.66
N LEU A 18 -25.28 6.76 9.50
CA LEU A 18 -24.80 6.12 8.26
C LEU A 18 -25.53 4.80 7.98
N LYS A 19 -25.85 4.02 9.02
CA LYS A 19 -26.65 2.80 8.88
C LYS A 19 -28.04 3.08 8.31
N ILE A 20 -28.67 4.17 8.70
CA ILE A 20 -30.00 4.59 8.19
C ILE A 20 -29.86 5.09 6.74
N VAL A 21 -28.97 6.05 6.51
CA VAL A 21 -28.83 6.71 5.19
C VAL A 21 -28.41 5.71 4.10
N PHE A 22 -27.50 4.80 4.41
CA PHE A 22 -26.96 3.82 3.47
C PHE A 22 -27.60 2.43 3.58
N TYR A 23 -28.72 2.29 4.28
CA TYR A 23 -29.38 1.00 4.51
C TYR A 23 -29.55 0.19 3.23
N LYS A 24 -30.09 0.79 2.14
CA LYS A 24 -30.30 0.13 0.85
C LYS A 24 -29.02 -0.17 0.07
N LYS A 25 -27.90 0.47 0.40
CA LYS A 25 -26.59 0.29 -0.25
C LYS A 25 -25.69 -0.71 0.46
N ARG A 26 -26.10 -1.18 1.63
CA ARG A 26 -25.37 -2.16 2.43
C ARG A 26 -25.79 -3.56 1.99
N LYS A 27 -25.12 -4.10 0.98
CA LYS A 27 -25.36 -5.47 0.52
C LYS A 27 -25.11 -6.46 1.66
N ILE A 28 -25.94 -7.49 1.75
CA ILE A 28 -25.73 -8.63 2.66
C ILE A 28 -25.24 -9.79 1.81
N LEU A 29 -24.07 -10.33 2.14
CA LEU A 29 -23.52 -11.47 1.45
C LEU A 29 -23.10 -12.55 2.46
N ARG A 30 -23.63 -13.76 2.30
CA ARG A 30 -23.34 -14.90 3.20
C ARG A 30 -23.52 -14.56 4.70
N GLY A 31 -24.55 -13.78 5.04
CA GLY A 31 -24.83 -13.35 6.41
C GLY A 31 -24.00 -12.15 6.90
N HIS A 32 -23.02 -11.69 6.14
CA HIS A 32 -22.23 -10.51 6.47
C HIS A 32 -22.79 -9.27 5.79
N GLN A 33 -23.10 -8.25 6.57
CA GLN A 33 -23.57 -6.97 6.04
C GLN A 33 -22.40 -6.02 5.80
N PHE A 34 -22.39 -5.39 4.61
CA PHE A 34 -21.36 -4.42 4.26
C PHE A 34 -21.35 -3.24 5.23
N ASP A 35 -20.16 -2.80 5.65
CA ASP A 35 -19.99 -1.73 6.61
C ASP A 35 -20.59 -0.41 6.14
N ALA A 36 -21.19 0.35 7.06
CA ALA A 36 -21.89 1.59 6.71
C ALA A 36 -20.94 2.74 6.32
N GLN A 37 -19.77 2.83 6.94
CA GLN A 37 -18.76 3.83 6.59
C GLN A 37 -18.13 3.49 5.25
N ALA A 38 -17.83 2.21 5.00
CA ALA A 38 -17.32 1.75 3.72
C ALA A 38 -18.34 1.99 2.58
N ALA A 39 -19.64 1.69 2.80
CA ALA A 39 -20.70 1.96 1.83
C ALA A 39 -20.81 3.46 1.50
N ALA A 40 -20.71 4.31 2.50
CA ALA A 40 -20.75 5.74 2.32
C ALA A 40 -19.49 6.26 1.60
N LEU A 41 -18.30 5.76 1.96
CA LEU A 41 -17.04 6.11 1.30
C LEU A 41 -17.08 5.77 -0.19
N LEU A 42 -17.52 4.56 -0.54
CA LEU A 42 -17.68 4.15 -1.95
C LEU A 42 -18.68 5.02 -2.72
N PHE A 43 -19.68 5.56 -2.02
CA PHE A 43 -20.67 6.45 -2.65
C PHE A 43 -20.11 7.83 -3.00
N ILE A 44 -19.24 8.37 -2.14
CA ILE A 44 -18.66 9.72 -2.31
C ILE A 44 -17.34 9.70 -3.09
N THR A 45 -16.70 8.54 -3.24
CA THR A 45 -15.43 8.40 -3.96
C THR A 45 -15.71 8.29 -5.46
N PRO A 46 -15.11 9.15 -6.30
CA PRO A 46 -15.22 9.02 -7.75
C PRO A 46 -14.72 7.64 -8.22
N LYS A 47 -15.48 6.98 -9.04
CA LYS A 47 -15.05 5.75 -9.70
C LYS A 47 -14.10 6.12 -10.83
N THR A 48 -12.84 5.76 -10.73
CA THR A 48 -11.87 5.89 -11.81
C THR A 48 -11.71 4.51 -12.43
N ASP A 49 -12.20 4.35 -13.64
CA ASP A 49 -11.98 3.13 -14.40
C ASP A 49 -10.68 3.28 -15.19
N LEU A 50 -9.66 2.54 -14.77
CA LEU A 50 -8.35 2.54 -15.42
C LEU A 50 -8.29 1.61 -16.63
N SER A 51 -9.26 0.70 -16.77
CA SER A 51 -9.29 -0.29 -17.85
C SER A 51 -9.53 0.32 -19.23
N VAL A 52 -10.06 1.55 -19.24
CA VAL A 52 -10.34 2.30 -20.48
C VAL A 52 -9.17 3.17 -20.94
N LEU A 53 -8.11 3.28 -20.14
CA LEU A 53 -6.94 4.09 -20.50
C LEU A 53 -5.97 3.30 -21.37
N ALA A 54 -5.46 3.94 -22.42
CA ALA A 54 -4.36 3.39 -23.20
C ALA A 54 -3.05 3.42 -22.37
N ASP A 55 -2.13 2.49 -22.62
CA ASP A 55 -0.87 2.34 -21.89
C ASP A 55 -0.08 3.66 -21.82
N ASN A 56 -0.07 4.46 -22.89
CA ASN A 56 0.62 5.75 -22.95
C ASN A 56 -0.04 6.88 -22.14
N GLU A 57 -1.28 6.69 -21.69
CA GLU A 57 -2.01 7.66 -20.86
C GLU A 57 -1.79 7.42 -19.36
N ILE A 58 -1.44 6.19 -18.99
CA ILE A 58 -1.28 5.77 -17.60
C ILE A 58 -0.22 6.59 -16.85
N PRO A 59 0.98 6.87 -17.38
CA PRO A 59 1.97 7.67 -16.69
C PRO A 59 1.49 9.09 -16.36
N ASN A 60 0.76 9.72 -17.29
CA ASN A 60 0.20 11.07 -17.08
C ASN A 60 -0.91 11.04 -16.03
N THR A 61 -1.77 10.03 -16.06
CA THR A 61 -2.83 9.82 -15.06
C THR A 61 -2.24 9.59 -13.68
N ARG A 62 -1.21 8.74 -13.57
CA ARG A 62 -0.45 8.49 -12.33
C ARG A 62 0.13 9.78 -11.77
N ASN A 63 0.81 10.58 -12.60
CA ASN A 63 1.38 11.85 -12.20
C ASN A 63 0.32 12.84 -11.69
N SER A 64 -0.83 12.89 -12.34
CA SER A 64 -1.96 13.74 -11.93
C SER A 64 -2.52 13.30 -10.56
N ILE A 65 -2.68 11.99 -10.34
CA ILE A 65 -3.15 11.42 -9.07
C ILE A 65 -2.14 11.75 -7.96
N ASN A 66 -0.84 11.50 -8.18
CA ASN A 66 0.21 11.77 -7.21
C ASN A 66 0.30 13.25 -6.86
N LYS A 67 0.23 14.14 -7.87
CA LYS A 67 0.22 15.59 -7.67
C LYS A 67 -0.99 16.07 -6.87
N ASN A 68 -2.17 15.51 -7.15
CA ASN A 68 -3.38 15.84 -6.41
C ASN A 68 -3.30 15.35 -4.96
N ARG A 69 -2.80 14.16 -4.70
CA ARG A 69 -2.57 13.67 -3.33
C ARG A 69 -1.60 14.56 -2.55
N LYS A 70 -0.48 14.95 -3.14
CA LYS A 70 0.47 15.91 -2.51
C LYS A 70 -0.19 17.25 -2.19
N LYS A 71 -1.03 17.78 -3.07
CA LYS A 71 -1.74 19.06 -2.86
C LYS A 71 -2.79 18.98 -1.77
N THR A 72 -3.50 17.87 -1.70
CA THR A 72 -4.63 17.74 -0.78
C THR A 72 -4.18 17.40 0.64
N LYS A 73 -2.93 16.91 0.85
CA LYS A 73 -2.42 16.42 2.15
C LYS A 73 -3.54 15.74 2.93
N LEU A 74 -4.22 14.80 2.26
CA LEU A 74 -5.40 14.15 2.79
C LEU A 74 -4.96 13.04 3.72
N SER A 75 -4.22 13.44 4.76
CA SER A 75 -3.96 12.53 5.85
C SER A 75 -5.21 12.41 6.68
N LEU A 76 -5.89 11.29 6.55
CA LEU A 76 -6.91 10.85 7.48
C LEU A 76 -6.28 10.23 8.72
N MET A 77 -4.98 9.95 8.66
CA MET A 77 -4.17 9.45 9.76
C MET A 77 -3.70 10.61 10.65
N PRO A 78 -3.61 10.42 11.97
CA PRO A 78 -2.96 11.39 12.84
C PRO A 78 -1.51 11.64 12.40
N SER A 79 -1.08 12.91 12.42
CA SER A 79 0.33 13.22 12.19
C SER A 79 1.19 12.52 13.23
N ARG A 80 2.30 11.93 12.80
CA ARG A 80 3.25 11.23 13.65
C ARG A 80 4.64 11.83 13.49
N GLU A 81 5.34 11.99 14.59
CA GLU A 81 6.75 12.41 14.61
C GLU A 81 7.64 11.22 14.24
N VAL A 82 7.76 10.98 12.94
CA VAL A 82 8.62 9.94 12.38
C VAL A 82 9.69 10.60 11.54
N LYS A 83 10.96 10.34 11.86
CA LYS A 83 12.07 10.81 11.04
C LYS A 83 12.09 10.03 9.74
N LYS A 84 12.19 10.72 8.60
CA LYS A 84 12.25 10.13 7.26
C LYS A 84 13.63 10.35 6.67
N ILE A 85 14.18 9.28 6.09
CA ILE A 85 15.48 9.31 5.42
C ILE A 85 15.32 8.61 4.07
N ASP A 86 15.66 9.31 3.00
CA ASP A 86 15.59 8.76 1.65
C ASP A 86 16.94 8.16 1.27
N HIS A 87 16.95 6.86 0.95
CA HIS A 87 18.08 6.12 0.42
C HIS A 87 17.87 5.87 -1.07
N VAL A 88 18.97 5.76 -1.82
CA VAL A 88 18.95 5.40 -3.23
C VAL A 88 19.60 4.05 -3.40
N LEU A 89 18.83 3.07 -3.88
CA LEU A 89 19.34 1.73 -4.15
C LEU A 89 20.34 1.75 -5.32
N PRO A 90 21.40 0.92 -5.27
CA PRO A 90 22.55 1.08 -6.19
C PRO A 90 22.24 0.72 -7.64
N ASN A 91 21.47 -0.35 -7.90
CA ASN A 91 21.32 -0.87 -9.27
C ASN A 91 20.42 0.01 -10.14
N HIS A 92 19.16 0.22 -9.71
CA HIS A 92 18.16 0.94 -10.51
C HIS A 92 17.92 2.38 -10.04
N LYS A 93 18.71 2.86 -9.05
CA LYS A 93 18.55 4.21 -8.45
C LYS A 93 17.17 4.46 -7.86
N LEU A 94 16.56 3.40 -7.31
CA LEU A 94 15.23 3.45 -6.72
C LEU A 94 15.26 4.14 -5.37
N LEU A 95 14.19 4.87 -5.08
CA LEU A 95 13.97 5.45 -3.76
C LEU A 95 13.52 4.36 -2.76
N LEU A 96 14.25 4.26 -1.66
CA LEU A 96 13.85 3.49 -0.48
C LEU A 96 13.77 4.44 0.70
N ARG A 97 12.54 4.77 1.13
CA ARG A 97 12.32 5.68 2.26
C ARG A 97 12.28 4.92 3.58
N GLU A 98 13.18 5.28 4.47
CA GLU A 98 13.24 4.82 5.85
C GLU A 98 12.38 5.71 6.74
N TYR A 99 11.57 5.09 7.59
CA TYR A 99 10.73 5.71 8.61
C TYR A 99 11.23 5.27 9.98
N GLN A 100 11.71 6.23 10.78
CA GLN A 100 12.23 5.97 12.12
C GLN A 100 11.28 6.58 13.16
N PRO A 101 10.53 5.75 13.91
CA PRO A 101 9.70 6.24 15.00
C PRO A 101 10.54 6.72 16.19
N VAL A 102 9.96 7.55 17.06
CA VAL A 102 10.64 8.07 18.26
C VAL A 102 11.00 6.90 19.21
N ASN A 103 10.04 6.01 19.47
CA ASN A 103 10.25 4.81 20.28
C ASN A 103 10.65 3.64 19.37
N LEU A 104 11.92 3.45 19.15
CA LEU A 104 12.46 2.56 18.14
C LEU A 104 13.00 1.25 18.70
N ASP A 105 12.46 0.10 18.26
CA ASP A 105 13.17 -1.18 18.27
C ASP A 105 14.20 -1.19 17.13
N LYS A 106 15.47 -1.06 17.49
CA LYS A 106 16.59 -0.99 16.53
C LYS A 106 16.91 -2.32 15.85
N LYS A 107 16.41 -3.43 16.39
CA LYS A 107 16.73 -4.79 15.92
C LYS A 107 15.83 -5.28 14.79
N ARG A 108 14.71 -4.60 14.55
CA ARG A 108 13.70 -5.05 13.59
C ARG A 108 13.49 -4.03 12.49
N ALA A 109 13.14 -4.55 11.31
CA ALA A 109 12.77 -3.74 10.16
C ALA A 109 11.57 -4.34 9.43
N VAL A 110 10.77 -3.49 8.81
CA VAL A 110 9.70 -3.89 7.90
C VAL A 110 10.01 -3.32 6.52
N LEU A 111 10.16 -4.18 5.52
CA LEU A 111 10.21 -3.79 4.11
C LEU A 111 8.79 -3.71 3.58
N TYR A 112 8.38 -2.51 3.17
CA TYR A 112 7.01 -2.24 2.78
C TYR A 112 6.89 -1.94 1.29
N PHE A 113 5.87 -2.53 0.65
CA PHE A 113 5.51 -2.31 -0.74
C PHE A 113 4.10 -1.72 -0.83
N HIS A 114 3.97 -0.59 -1.51
CA HIS A 114 2.70 0.10 -1.67
C HIS A 114 1.76 -0.60 -2.66
N GLY A 115 0.45 -0.47 -2.45
CA GLY A 115 -0.56 -0.89 -3.40
C GLY A 115 -0.67 0.04 -4.61
N GLY A 116 -1.57 -0.32 -5.53
CA GLY A 116 -1.84 0.47 -6.73
C GLY A 116 -1.86 -0.34 -8.03
N GLY A 117 -2.07 -1.64 -7.96
CA GLY A 117 -2.21 -2.54 -9.12
C GLY A 117 -0.96 -2.64 -9.97
N TYR A 118 0.22 -2.39 -9.42
CA TYR A 118 1.51 -2.26 -10.15
C TYR A 118 1.58 -1.09 -11.13
N VAL A 119 0.57 -0.22 -11.15
CA VAL A 119 0.40 0.83 -12.16
C VAL A 119 0.37 2.21 -11.52
N LEU A 120 -0.16 2.33 -10.32
CA LEU A 120 -0.39 3.59 -9.60
C LEU A 120 0.38 3.65 -8.29
N SER A 121 0.29 4.82 -7.67
CA SER A 121 0.84 5.11 -6.34
C SER A 121 2.35 5.31 -6.31
N SER A 122 2.87 5.54 -5.13
CA SER A 122 4.28 5.80 -4.84
C SER A 122 4.50 5.78 -3.33
N VAL A 123 5.75 5.83 -2.90
CA VAL A 123 6.13 6.08 -1.50
C VAL A 123 5.44 7.32 -0.93
N ASP A 124 5.37 8.42 -1.72
CA ASP A 124 4.72 9.67 -1.27
C ASP A 124 3.21 9.54 -1.04
N THR A 125 2.52 8.66 -1.80
CA THR A 125 1.08 8.47 -1.63
C THR A 125 0.72 7.63 -0.40
N HIS A 126 1.66 6.83 0.10
CA HIS A 126 1.51 5.96 1.27
C HIS A 126 2.25 6.50 2.50
N ASP A 127 2.89 7.66 2.38
CA ASP A 127 3.76 8.25 3.39
C ASP A 127 3.13 8.36 4.78
N ASP A 128 1.89 8.84 4.86
CA ASP A 128 1.17 9.00 6.13
C ASP A 128 0.81 7.65 6.77
N MET A 129 0.38 6.68 5.94
CA MET A 129 0.01 5.35 6.41
C MET A 129 1.24 4.60 6.93
N VAL A 130 2.36 4.64 6.20
CA VAL A 130 3.60 3.99 6.61
C VAL A 130 4.19 4.66 7.85
N SER A 131 4.13 6.00 7.94
CA SER A 131 4.51 6.73 9.16
C SER A 131 3.68 6.29 10.36
N TYR A 132 2.36 6.18 10.19
CA TYR A 132 1.45 5.74 11.24
C TYR A 132 1.76 4.31 11.70
N MET A 133 1.97 3.38 10.77
CA MET A 133 2.32 1.99 11.08
C MET A 133 3.65 1.92 11.82
N SER A 134 4.69 2.59 11.31
CA SER A 134 6.02 2.62 11.92
C SER A 134 5.97 3.12 13.36
N ASP A 135 5.30 4.25 13.62
CA ASP A 135 5.15 4.81 14.96
C ASP A 135 4.33 3.90 15.88
N SER A 136 3.24 3.31 15.35
CA SER A 136 2.33 2.48 16.16
C SER A 136 2.98 1.19 16.67
N VAL A 137 3.91 0.61 15.90
CA VAL A 137 4.60 -0.64 16.27
C VAL A 137 6.02 -0.40 16.81
N GLY A 138 6.54 0.83 16.73
CA GLY A 138 7.88 1.17 17.21
C GLY A 138 9.02 0.52 16.41
N VAL A 139 8.82 0.25 15.12
CA VAL A 139 9.78 -0.44 14.25
C VAL A 139 10.08 0.41 13.02
N LYS A 140 11.31 0.35 12.51
CA LYS A 140 11.67 0.97 11.24
C LYS A 140 10.89 0.35 10.10
N PHE A 141 10.30 1.21 9.25
CA PHE A 141 9.76 0.81 7.98
C PHE A 141 10.65 1.34 6.85
N TYR A 142 10.82 0.53 5.83
CA TYR A 142 11.52 0.86 4.60
C TYR A 142 10.54 0.69 3.44
N SER A 143 10.03 1.79 2.90
CA SER A 143 9.06 1.79 1.79
C SER A 143 9.77 1.96 0.47
N LEU A 144 9.61 1.00 -0.43
CA LEU A 144 10.23 0.99 -1.73
C LEU A 144 9.33 1.66 -2.79
N ASP A 145 9.90 2.58 -3.57
CA ASP A 145 9.27 3.14 -4.76
C ASP A 145 9.67 2.27 -5.96
N TYR A 146 9.07 1.09 -6.05
CA TYR A 146 9.40 0.10 -7.08
C TYR A 146 8.89 0.51 -8.46
N ARG A 147 9.53 0.02 -9.52
CA ARG A 147 9.18 0.31 -10.90
C ARG A 147 7.77 -0.18 -11.25
N LEU A 148 7.01 0.66 -11.94
CA LEU A 148 5.59 0.45 -12.25
C LEU A 148 5.37 0.16 -13.73
N SER A 149 4.33 -0.62 -14.02
CA SER A 149 3.80 -0.83 -15.36
C SER A 149 3.03 0.41 -15.85
N PRO A 150 2.88 0.59 -17.16
CA PRO A 150 3.33 -0.27 -18.27
C PRO A 150 4.79 -0.09 -18.65
N GLU A 151 5.50 0.92 -18.10
CA GLU A 151 6.88 1.25 -18.47
C GLU A 151 7.85 0.13 -18.10
N ASN A 152 7.58 -0.53 -16.95
CA ASN A 152 8.40 -1.62 -16.44
C ASN A 152 7.48 -2.80 -16.13
N LYS A 153 7.66 -3.88 -16.89
CA LYS A 153 6.82 -5.08 -16.78
C LYS A 153 7.47 -6.10 -15.84
N TYR A 154 6.70 -7.12 -15.48
CA TYR A 154 7.25 -8.28 -14.77
C TYR A 154 8.49 -8.82 -15.52
N PRO A 155 9.61 -9.12 -14.84
CA PRO A 155 9.74 -9.19 -13.37
C PRO A 155 10.29 -7.93 -12.68
N ASP A 156 10.37 -6.78 -13.31
CA ASP A 156 11.07 -5.58 -12.83
C ASP A 156 10.75 -5.21 -11.37
N SER A 157 9.47 -5.19 -10.99
CA SER A 157 9.08 -4.87 -9.60
C SER A 157 9.55 -5.95 -8.59
N LEU A 158 9.63 -7.20 -9.00
CA LEU A 158 10.16 -8.30 -8.17
C LEU A 158 11.67 -8.17 -7.98
N ASP A 159 12.41 -7.84 -9.05
CA ASP A 159 13.85 -7.60 -8.98
C ASP A 159 14.17 -6.41 -8.07
N ASP A 160 13.34 -5.36 -8.10
CA ASP A 160 13.44 -4.21 -7.20
C ASP A 160 13.21 -4.61 -5.73
N ALA A 161 12.24 -5.48 -5.47
CA ALA A 161 11.95 -5.99 -4.12
C ALA A 161 13.11 -6.84 -3.60
N LEU A 162 13.69 -7.70 -4.43
CA LEU A 162 14.89 -8.51 -4.11
C LEU A 162 16.09 -7.59 -3.81
N GLU A 163 16.31 -6.54 -4.62
CA GLU A 163 17.37 -5.57 -4.37
C GLU A 163 17.20 -4.87 -3.01
N ALA A 164 15.97 -4.44 -2.69
CA ALA A 164 15.69 -3.78 -1.42
C ALA A 164 15.89 -4.71 -0.21
N TYR A 165 15.47 -5.97 -0.33
CA TYR A 165 15.70 -6.99 0.70
C TYR A 165 17.18 -7.25 0.92
N ALA A 166 17.94 -7.46 -0.16
CA ALA A 166 19.39 -7.65 -0.10
C ALA A 166 20.11 -6.41 0.46
N TRP A 167 19.61 -5.20 0.15
CA TRP A 167 20.16 -3.96 0.70
C TRP A 167 19.98 -3.89 2.22
N LEU A 168 18.81 -4.27 2.76
CA LEU A 168 18.60 -4.32 4.21
C LEU A 168 19.57 -5.29 4.92
N ILE A 169 19.82 -6.45 4.32
CA ILE A 169 20.81 -7.41 4.84
C ILE A 169 22.20 -6.78 4.85
N LYS A 170 22.60 -6.05 3.80
CA LYS A 170 23.87 -5.31 3.75
C LYS A 170 23.95 -4.17 4.77
N GLN A 171 22.81 -3.61 5.20
CA GLN A 171 22.77 -2.63 6.30
C GLN A 171 22.90 -3.29 7.69
N GLY A 172 23.05 -4.59 7.77
CA GLY A 172 23.31 -5.34 9.00
C GLY A 172 22.07 -5.97 9.64
N PHE A 173 20.90 -5.92 9.01
CA PHE A 173 19.75 -6.69 9.47
C PHE A 173 19.91 -8.16 9.15
N SER A 174 19.70 -9.03 10.13
CA SER A 174 19.52 -10.44 9.88
C SER A 174 18.18 -10.68 9.16
N PRO A 175 18.08 -11.66 8.24
CA PRO A 175 16.79 -12.04 7.64
C PRO A 175 15.69 -12.30 8.69
N LYS A 176 16.03 -12.85 9.84
CA LYS A 176 15.11 -13.10 10.96
C LYS A 176 14.65 -11.83 11.70
N GLU A 177 15.23 -10.69 11.38
CA GLU A 177 14.84 -9.37 11.91
C GLU A 177 14.04 -8.56 10.89
N ILE A 178 13.91 -9.04 9.64
CA ILE A 178 13.18 -8.38 8.58
C ILE A 178 11.80 -9.03 8.41
N SER A 179 10.75 -8.23 8.48
CA SER A 179 9.41 -8.60 8.02
C SER A 179 9.12 -7.92 6.70
N VAL A 180 8.34 -8.57 5.83
CA VAL A 180 7.86 -7.94 4.59
C VAL A 180 6.38 -7.62 4.71
N CYS A 181 5.97 -6.48 4.18
CA CYS A 181 4.61 -6.00 4.30
C CYS A 181 4.18 -5.26 3.03
N GLY A 182 2.89 -5.26 2.76
CA GLY A 182 2.32 -4.46 1.68
C GLY A 182 0.81 -4.51 1.66
N ASP A 183 0.20 -3.66 0.86
CA ASP A 183 -1.23 -3.62 0.62
C ASP A 183 -1.58 -3.92 -0.84
N SER A 184 -2.67 -4.64 -1.11
CA SER A 184 -3.15 -4.94 -2.46
C SER A 184 -2.05 -5.57 -3.35
N ALA A 185 -1.66 -4.91 -4.46
CA ALA A 185 -0.55 -5.33 -5.32
C ALA A 185 0.79 -5.37 -4.57
N GLY A 186 1.03 -4.46 -3.62
CA GLY A 186 2.22 -4.49 -2.77
C GLY A 186 2.26 -5.69 -1.84
N ALA A 187 1.11 -6.15 -1.35
CA ALA A 187 1.01 -7.39 -0.60
C ALA A 187 1.30 -8.62 -1.49
N HIS A 188 0.81 -8.61 -2.74
CA HIS A 188 1.18 -9.63 -3.72
C HIS A 188 2.69 -9.62 -3.98
N LEU A 189 3.31 -8.44 -4.12
CA LEU A 189 4.76 -8.31 -4.32
C LEU A 189 5.55 -8.85 -3.10
N ALA A 190 5.09 -8.59 -1.88
CA ALA A 190 5.67 -9.15 -0.67
C ALA A 190 5.61 -10.68 -0.66
N ALA A 191 4.48 -11.27 -1.04
CA ALA A 191 4.33 -12.72 -1.16
C ALA A 191 5.21 -13.30 -2.28
N SER A 192 5.29 -12.61 -3.43
CA SER A 192 6.13 -13.01 -4.56
C SER A 192 7.61 -12.99 -4.21
N LEU A 193 8.08 -11.99 -3.46
CA LEU A 193 9.44 -11.94 -2.93
C LEU A 193 9.75 -13.17 -2.07
N VAL A 194 8.89 -13.52 -1.11
CA VAL A 194 9.08 -14.66 -0.23
C VAL A 194 9.08 -15.98 -1.03
N HIS A 195 8.17 -16.09 -2.00
CA HIS A 195 8.11 -17.27 -2.88
C HIS A 195 9.38 -17.42 -3.73
N ASP A 196 9.88 -16.34 -4.31
CA ASP A 196 11.09 -16.35 -5.13
C ASP A 196 12.34 -16.70 -4.31
N LEU A 197 12.50 -16.11 -3.11
CA LEU A 197 13.57 -16.48 -2.18
C LEU A 197 13.51 -17.98 -1.80
N SER A 198 12.30 -18.50 -1.55
CA SER A 198 12.11 -19.92 -1.24
C SER A 198 12.51 -20.81 -2.40
N ASN A 199 12.19 -20.44 -3.64
CA ASN A 199 12.58 -21.23 -4.83
C ASN A 199 14.08 -21.22 -5.11
N ARG A 200 14.80 -20.23 -4.60
CA ARG A 200 16.26 -20.11 -4.70
C ARG A 200 17.00 -20.70 -3.51
N ASP A 201 16.29 -21.34 -2.57
CA ASP A 201 16.85 -21.83 -1.31
C ASP A 201 17.57 -20.74 -0.50
N GLU A 202 17.14 -19.47 -0.66
CA GLU A 202 17.66 -18.33 0.09
C GLU A 202 16.97 -18.17 1.45
N ILE A 203 17.63 -17.45 2.37
CA ILE A 203 17.09 -17.26 3.73
C ILE A 203 15.90 -16.30 3.68
N LEU A 204 14.76 -16.82 4.16
CA LEU A 204 13.49 -16.09 4.17
C LEU A 204 13.45 -15.01 5.26
N PRO A 205 12.66 -13.93 5.06
CA PRO A 205 12.34 -12.96 6.11
C PRO A 205 11.59 -13.63 7.27
N ALA A 206 11.59 -12.99 8.45
CA ALA A 206 10.97 -13.50 9.67
C ALA A 206 9.47 -13.72 9.54
N SER A 207 8.78 -12.86 8.79
CA SER A 207 7.34 -12.91 8.58
C SER A 207 6.92 -12.09 7.37
N GLN A 208 5.68 -12.34 6.91
CA GLN A 208 5.01 -11.49 5.94
C GLN A 208 3.66 -11.02 6.51
N PHE A 209 3.34 -9.76 6.29
CA PHE A 209 2.06 -9.15 6.66
C PHE A 209 1.37 -8.61 5.41
N LEU A 210 0.35 -9.35 4.96
CA LEU A 210 -0.31 -9.11 3.68
C LEU A 210 -1.67 -8.44 3.89
N ILE A 211 -1.78 -7.16 3.53
CA ILE A 211 -3.00 -6.37 3.68
C ILE A 211 -3.82 -6.53 2.40
N TYR A 212 -4.98 -7.19 2.48
CA TYR A 212 -5.88 -7.50 1.35
C TYR A 212 -5.13 -7.84 0.04
N PRO A 213 -4.28 -8.89 0.03
CA PRO A 213 -3.42 -9.20 -1.10
C PRO A 213 -4.21 -9.57 -2.36
N MET A 214 -3.70 -9.17 -3.52
CA MET A 214 -4.17 -9.67 -4.81
C MET A 214 -3.56 -11.06 -5.04
N CYS A 215 -4.20 -12.11 -4.53
CA CYS A 215 -3.65 -13.48 -4.57
C CYS A 215 -3.80 -14.14 -5.94
N ASP A 216 -4.82 -13.76 -6.70
CA ASP A 216 -5.10 -14.29 -8.03
C ASP A 216 -5.31 -13.15 -9.03
N PRO A 217 -4.28 -12.83 -9.83
CA PRO A 217 -4.38 -11.76 -10.83
C PRO A 217 -5.32 -12.09 -11.98
N SER A 218 -5.75 -13.36 -12.15
CA SER A 218 -6.76 -13.74 -13.15
C SER A 218 -8.17 -13.26 -12.79
N CYS A 219 -8.39 -12.85 -11.51
CA CYS A 219 -9.69 -12.44 -11.00
C CYS A 219 -10.81 -13.46 -11.25
N SER A 220 -10.47 -14.75 -11.30
CA SER A 220 -11.38 -15.84 -11.67
C SER A 220 -12.22 -16.37 -10.52
N SER A 221 -12.02 -15.88 -9.31
CA SER A 221 -12.78 -16.36 -8.15
C SER A 221 -14.24 -15.89 -8.18
N LYS A 222 -15.14 -16.72 -7.69
CA LYS A 222 -16.58 -16.44 -7.65
C LYS A 222 -16.95 -15.15 -6.90
N SER A 223 -16.08 -14.66 -6.03
CA SER A 223 -16.28 -13.39 -5.33
C SER A 223 -16.23 -12.19 -6.26
N TYR A 224 -15.48 -12.24 -7.36
CA TYR A 224 -15.46 -11.17 -8.36
C TYR A 224 -16.81 -11.06 -9.10
N GLU A 225 -17.45 -12.18 -9.41
CA GLU A 225 -18.78 -12.19 -10.03
C GLU A 225 -19.86 -11.65 -9.08
N LEU A 226 -19.77 -11.97 -7.79
CA LEU A 226 -20.80 -11.64 -6.79
C LEU A 226 -20.69 -10.21 -6.25
N LEU A 227 -19.50 -9.59 -6.32
CA LEU A 227 -19.20 -8.31 -5.68
C LEU A 227 -18.89 -7.18 -6.68
N SER A 228 -18.82 -7.47 -7.98
CA SER A 228 -18.62 -6.49 -9.05
C SER A 228 -19.79 -5.52 -9.22
#